data_1cc25d8c5cd0be6c16236cd65f7fc8b2
#
_entry.id   1cc25d8c5cd0be6c16236cd65f7fc8b2
#
_cell.length_a   1.000
_cell.length_b   1.000
_cell.length_c   1.000
_cell.angle_alpha   90.00
_cell.angle_beta   90.00
_cell.angle_gamma   90.00
#
_symmetry.space_group_name_H-M   'P 1'
#
loop_
_entity.id
_entity.type
_entity.pdbx_description
1 polymer ?
#
loop_
_entity_poly.entity_id
_entity_poly.type
_entity_poly.pdbx_seq_one_letter_code
_entity_poly.pdbx_strand_id
1 'polypeptide(L)'
;EHKYASCANSIIGMPDETRDLIFDTINFVRKLPDNIDATGAFIFAPYHGTPLRDLAIKKGYIKDEEICSLSNTSESMLRMPTISKDELMGLAKVFSLYTKFPKERWPEIKIAEQSDDAGNSMMAKLGKEFDDTYRTTVSGADLHD
;
A
#
# COMPACT_ATOMS: atom_id res chain seq x y z
N GLU A 1 -14.31 26.32 14.44
CA GLU A 1 -13.49 25.10 14.51
C GLU A 1 -13.14 24.70 13.08
N HIS A 2 -11.86 24.79 12.69
CA HIS A 2 -11.45 24.45 11.32
C HIS A 2 -11.36 22.94 11.19
N LYS A 3 -12.19 22.33 10.32
CA LYS A 3 -12.08 20.90 9.96
C LYS A 3 -11.01 20.76 8.89
N TYR A 4 -9.89 20.13 9.25
CA TYR A 4 -8.87 19.73 8.29
C TYR A 4 -9.10 18.30 7.83
N ALA A 5 -9.13 18.06 6.52
CA ALA A 5 -8.99 16.72 5.96
C ALA A 5 -7.51 16.34 5.98
N SER A 6 -7.19 15.21 6.58
CA SER A 6 -5.84 14.67 6.63
C SER A 6 -5.75 13.36 5.85
N CYS A 7 -4.61 13.14 5.21
CA CYS A 7 -4.35 11.92 4.45
C CYS A 7 -3.11 11.22 5.03
N ALA A 8 -3.22 9.92 5.27
CA ALA A 8 -2.11 9.08 5.71
C ALA A 8 -1.63 8.21 4.56
N ASN A 9 -0.40 8.42 4.13
CA ASN A 9 0.26 7.58 3.14
C ASN A 9 1.17 6.58 3.83
N SER A 10 1.10 5.31 3.43
CA SER A 10 2.00 4.25 3.89
C SER A 10 3.06 3.97 2.84
N ILE A 11 4.24 3.54 3.27
CA ILE A 11 5.30 3.02 2.40
C ILE A 11 5.58 1.60 2.83
N ILE A 12 5.56 0.65 1.91
CA ILE A 12 5.83 -0.77 2.15
C ILE A 12 6.94 -1.27 1.21
N GLY A 13 7.52 -2.42 1.52
CA GLY A 13 8.62 -3.00 0.76
C GLY A 13 9.99 -2.47 1.18
N MET A 14 10.13 -2.03 2.43
CA MET A 14 11.43 -1.63 2.99
C MET A 14 12.38 -2.84 3.15
N PRO A 15 13.71 -2.62 3.21
CA PRO A 15 14.66 -3.72 3.41
C PRO A 15 14.28 -4.57 4.63
N ASP A 16 14.24 -5.89 4.44
CA ASP A 16 13.84 -6.92 5.41
C ASP A 16 12.35 -6.92 5.82
N GLU A 17 11.53 -6.09 5.24
CA GLU A 17 10.11 -6.12 5.56
C GLU A 17 9.50 -7.47 5.18
N THR A 18 8.61 -7.95 6.02
CA THR A 18 7.86 -9.19 5.83
C THR A 18 6.38 -8.88 5.63
N ARG A 19 5.63 -9.86 5.14
CA ARG A 19 4.16 -9.76 5.07
C ARG A 19 3.54 -9.37 6.43
N ASP A 20 4.01 -9.98 7.51
CA ASP A 20 3.48 -9.72 8.86
C ASP A 20 3.71 -8.26 9.29
N LEU A 21 4.88 -7.68 9.00
CA LEU A 21 5.17 -6.26 9.28
C LEU A 21 4.28 -5.32 8.44
N ILE A 22 3.97 -5.70 7.19
CA ILE A 22 3.00 -4.95 6.38
C ILE A 22 1.60 -5.02 7.02
N PHE A 23 1.19 -6.18 7.55
CA PHE A 23 -0.07 -6.31 8.28
C PHE A 23 -0.09 -5.54 9.60
N ASP A 24 1.06 -5.38 10.28
CA ASP A 24 1.16 -4.47 11.43
C ASP A 24 0.90 -3.02 11.02
N THR A 25 1.45 -2.59 9.87
CA THR A 25 1.17 -1.27 9.29
C THR A 25 -0.32 -1.13 8.95
N ILE A 26 -0.94 -2.12 8.30
CA ILE A 26 -2.39 -2.15 8.02
C ILE A 26 -3.19 -2.02 9.31
N ASN A 27 -2.88 -2.82 10.33
CA ASN A 27 -3.56 -2.78 11.62
C ASN A 27 -3.36 -1.45 12.37
N PHE A 28 -2.24 -0.78 12.19
CA PHE A 28 -2.02 0.57 12.69
C PHE A 28 -2.92 1.58 11.99
N VAL A 29 -2.95 1.57 10.65
CA VAL A 29 -3.80 2.46 9.85
C VAL A 29 -5.28 2.30 10.18
N ARG A 30 -5.73 1.08 10.44
CA ARG A 30 -7.12 0.78 10.89
C ARG A 30 -7.52 1.44 12.20
N LYS A 31 -6.56 1.87 13.02
CA LYS A 31 -6.81 2.56 14.31
C LYS A 31 -6.84 4.08 14.18
N LEU A 32 -6.51 4.60 12.99
CA LEU A 32 -6.56 6.04 12.77
C LEU A 32 -8.01 6.55 12.83
N PRO A 33 -8.22 7.80 13.28
CA PRO A 33 -9.53 8.41 13.30
C PRO A 33 -10.18 8.45 11.90
N ASP A 34 -11.52 8.40 11.84
CA ASP A 34 -12.27 8.34 10.58
C ASP A 34 -12.08 9.57 9.66
N ASN A 35 -11.65 10.71 10.23
CA ASN A 35 -11.32 11.91 9.47
C ASN A 35 -9.94 11.86 8.78
N ILE A 36 -9.19 10.76 8.94
CA ILE A 36 -7.93 10.52 8.24
C ILE A 36 -8.19 9.55 7.10
N ASP A 37 -8.01 10.03 5.87
CA ASP A 37 -8.08 9.17 4.70
C ASP A 37 -6.80 8.33 4.57
N ALA A 38 -6.94 7.03 4.40
CA ALA A 38 -5.83 6.11 4.15
C ALA A 38 -5.81 5.78 2.66
N THR A 39 -5.06 6.56 1.89
CA THR A 39 -5.05 6.51 0.43
C THR A 39 -4.37 5.29 -0.18
N GLY A 40 -3.81 4.40 0.63
CA GLY A 40 -3.13 3.19 0.18
C GLY A 40 -1.66 3.15 0.56
N ALA A 41 -0.90 2.28 -0.09
CA ALA A 41 0.53 2.13 0.13
C ALA A 41 1.34 2.38 -1.13
N PHE A 42 2.46 3.08 -0.97
CA PHE A 42 3.48 3.25 -1.98
C PHE A 42 4.58 2.20 -1.78
N ILE A 43 5.16 1.73 -2.89
CA ILE A 43 6.33 0.85 -2.82
C ILE A 43 7.57 1.66 -2.50
N PHE A 44 8.39 1.16 -1.58
CA PHE A 44 9.67 1.78 -1.22
C PHE A 44 10.58 1.92 -2.44
N ALA A 45 11.09 3.12 -2.66
CA ALA A 45 12.04 3.44 -3.71
C ALA A 45 13.41 3.76 -3.09
N PRO A 46 14.47 2.98 -3.42
CA PRO A 46 15.80 3.14 -2.84
C PRO A 46 16.57 4.29 -3.53
N TYR A 47 16.24 5.53 -3.20
CA TYR A 47 16.91 6.71 -3.78
C TYR A 47 18.38 6.79 -3.39
N HIS A 48 19.21 7.25 -4.35
CA HIS A 48 20.64 7.46 -4.14
C HIS A 48 20.90 8.42 -2.97
N GLY A 49 21.95 8.12 -2.20
CA GLY A 49 22.35 8.92 -1.04
C GLY A 49 21.50 8.70 0.20
N THR A 50 20.64 7.69 0.23
CA THR A 50 19.85 7.35 1.41
C THR A 50 20.43 6.15 2.15
N PRO A 51 20.45 6.15 3.52
CA PRO A 51 20.95 5.02 4.31
C PRO A 51 20.23 3.70 4.03
N LEU A 52 18.94 3.74 3.67
CA LEU A 52 18.17 2.54 3.34
C LEU A 52 18.60 1.92 2.00
N ARG A 53 19.04 2.75 1.03
CA ARG A 53 19.66 2.24 -0.19
C ARG A 53 20.98 1.54 0.11
N ASP A 54 21.84 2.16 0.91
CA ASP A 54 23.12 1.58 1.30
C ASP A 54 22.93 0.24 2.01
N LEU A 55 21.91 0.15 2.87
CA LEU A 55 21.53 -1.11 3.52
C LEU A 55 21.07 -2.15 2.49
N ALA A 56 20.24 -1.77 1.52
CA ALA A 56 19.74 -2.68 0.49
C ALA A 56 20.89 -3.19 -0.41
N ILE A 57 21.87 -2.34 -0.77
CA ILE A 57 23.07 -2.73 -1.50
C ILE A 57 23.91 -3.71 -0.67
N LYS A 58 24.18 -3.36 0.58
CA LYS A 58 24.97 -4.22 1.51
C LYS A 58 24.36 -5.61 1.68
N LYS A 59 23.01 -5.71 1.63
CA LYS A 59 22.29 -6.98 1.70
C LYS A 59 22.15 -7.70 0.36
N GLY A 60 22.59 -7.10 -0.73
CA GLY A 60 22.48 -7.67 -2.07
C GLY A 60 21.05 -7.64 -2.65
N TYR A 61 20.17 -6.81 -2.10
CA TYR A 61 18.79 -6.69 -2.56
C TYR A 61 18.66 -5.83 -3.82
N ILE A 62 19.63 -4.95 -4.07
CA ILE A 62 19.75 -4.11 -5.26
C ILE A 62 21.24 -3.94 -5.58
N LYS A 63 21.60 -3.74 -6.84
CA LYS A 63 22.97 -3.43 -7.25
C LYS A 63 23.19 -1.92 -7.19
N ASP A 64 24.46 -1.52 -6.97
CA ASP A 64 24.82 -0.10 -6.84
C ASP A 64 24.57 0.69 -8.13
N GLU A 65 24.80 0.08 -9.29
CA GLU A 65 24.57 0.68 -10.60
C GLU A 65 23.10 0.81 -10.99
N GLU A 66 22.15 0.18 -10.26
CA GLU A 66 20.72 0.27 -10.58
C GLU A 66 20.14 1.64 -10.17
N ILE A 67 19.62 2.37 -11.15
CA ILE A 67 19.08 3.72 -10.96
C ILE A 67 17.59 3.64 -10.66
N CYS A 68 17.15 4.27 -9.56
CA CYS A 68 15.75 4.42 -9.24
C CYS A 68 15.12 5.46 -10.17
N SER A 69 14.16 5.04 -11.00
CA SER A 69 13.37 5.95 -11.82
C SER A 69 12.30 6.65 -10.96
N LEU A 70 12.06 7.93 -11.24
CA LEU A 70 11.00 8.70 -10.57
C LEU A 70 9.57 8.14 -10.80
N SER A 71 9.40 7.32 -11.85
CA SER A 71 8.13 6.66 -12.16
C SER A 71 7.95 5.28 -11.51
N ASN A 72 8.94 4.81 -10.73
CA ASN A 72 8.95 3.44 -10.18
C ASN A 72 8.16 3.27 -8.87
N THR A 73 7.13 4.03 -8.64
CA THR A 73 6.19 3.76 -7.53
C THR A 73 5.31 2.53 -7.79
N SER A 74 5.39 1.95 -8.99
CA SER A 74 4.56 0.81 -9.40
C SER A 74 5.21 -0.56 -9.21
N GLU A 75 6.55 -0.63 -9.02
CA GLU A 75 7.25 -1.91 -8.85
C GLU A 75 8.39 -1.83 -7.82
N SER A 76 8.55 -2.90 -7.02
CA SER A 76 9.71 -2.99 -6.13
C SER A 76 10.99 -3.25 -6.91
N MET A 77 12.03 -2.45 -6.63
CA MET A 77 13.38 -2.69 -7.12
C MET A 77 14.14 -3.70 -6.26
N LEU A 78 13.73 -3.92 -5.01
CA LEU A 78 14.41 -4.80 -4.09
C LEU A 78 14.06 -6.28 -4.37
N ARG A 79 15.10 -7.13 -4.33
CA ARG A 79 15.00 -8.59 -4.42
C ARG A 79 15.23 -9.17 -3.04
N MET A 80 14.20 -9.17 -2.23
CA MET A 80 14.28 -9.60 -0.84
C MET A 80 13.89 -11.08 -0.69
N PRO A 81 14.52 -11.83 0.23
CA PRO A 81 14.10 -13.20 0.55
C PRO A 81 12.85 -13.25 1.43
N THR A 82 12.49 -12.13 2.07
CA THR A 82 11.43 -12.03 3.08
C THR A 82 10.03 -11.91 2.49
N ILE A 83 9.93 -11.34 1.28
CA ILE A 83 8.67 -11.18 0.54
C ILE A 83 8.97 -11.15 -0.95
N SER A 84 8.16 -11.86 -1.74
CA SER A 84 8.29 -11.81 -3.20
C SER A 84 7.78 -10.49 -3.76
N LYS A 85 8.26 -10.14 -4.96
CA LYS A 85 7.82 -8.95 -5.68
C LYS A 85 6.32 -8.99 -5.96
N ASP A 86 5.82 -10.13 -6.43
CA ASP A 86 4.39 -10.31 -6.76
C ASP A 86 3.51 -10.17 -5.52
N GLU A 87 3.93 -10.75 -4.39
CA GLU A 87 3.22 -10.62 -3.12
C GLU A 87 3.18 -9.17 -2.64
N LEU A 88 4.31 -8.47 -2.69
CA LEU A 88 4.40 -7.06 -2.32
C LEU A 88 3.51 -6.18 -3.19
N MET A 89 3.51 -6.43 -4.51
CA MET A 89 2.67 -5.71 -5.46
C MET A 89 1.19 -5.99 -5.23
N GLY A 90 0.83 -7.24 -4.95
CA GLY A 90 -0.52 -7.63 -4.59
C GLY A 90 -1.01 -6.90 -3.34
N LEU A 91 -0.18 -6.87 -2.28
CA LEU A 91 -0.50 -6.13 -1.05
C LEU A 91 -0.65 -4.63 -1.28
N ALA A 92 0.22 -4.00 -2.08
CA ALA A 92 0.11 -2.59 -2.42
C ALA A 92 -1.21 -2.28 -3.14
N LYS A 93 -1.60 -3.13 -4.11
CA LYS A 93 -2.85 -3.01 -4.87
C LYS A 93 -4.09 -3.01 -3.99
N VAL A 94 -4.13 -3.86 -2.96
CA VAL A 94 -5.31 -4.03 -2.10
C VAL A 94 -5.18 -3.41 -0.71
N PHE A 95 -4.13 -2.63 -0.46
CA PHE A 95 -3.82 -2.09 0.87
C PHE A 95 -5.00 -1.33 1.49
N SER A 96 -5.63 -0.45 0.72
CA SER A 96 -6.79 0.33 1.18
C SER A 96 -8.00 -0.55 1.52
N LEU A 97 -8.18 -1.67 0.81
CA LEU A 97 -9.26 -2.62 1.13
C LEU A 97 -9.02 -3.26 2.49
N TYR A 98 -7.79 -3.72 2.79
CA TYR A 98 -7.45 -4.27 4.10
C TYR A 98 -7.62 -3.26 5.23
N THR A 99 -7.39 -1.97 4.98
CA THR A 99 -7.53 -0.94 6.02
C THR A 99 -8.98 -0.58 6.33
N LYS A 100 -9.89 -0.66 5.37
CA LYS A 100 -11.29 -0.21 5.53
C LYS A 100 -12.29 -1.35 5.70
N PHE A 101 -12.15 -2.46 4.98
CA PHE A 101 -13.10 -3.57 5.09
C PHE A 101 -12.96 -4.32 6.43
N PRO A 102 -14.05 -4.91 6.94
CA PRO A 102 -14.00 -5.76 8.13
C PRO A 102 -13.14 -7.00 7.86
N LYS A 103 -12.54 -7.55 8.94
CA LYS A 103 -11.59 -8.69 8.83
C LYS A 103 -12.21 -9.96 8.25
N GLU A 104 -13.52 -10.11 8.41
CA GLU A 104 -14.31 -11.21 7.84
C GLU A 104 -14.26 -11.25 6.31
N ARG A 105 -13.99 -10.09 5.67
CA ARG A 105 -13.84 -9.95 4.22
C ARG A 105 -12.41 -10.17 3.71
N TRP A 106 -11.44 -10.30 4.61
CA TRP A 106 -10.04 -10.48 4.23
C TRP A 106 -9.76 -11.69 3.32
N PRO A 107 -10.47 -12.85 3.43
CA PRO A 107 -10.32 -13.92 2.45
C PRO A 107 -10.63 -13.51 1.01
N GLU A 108 -11.63 -12.65 0.78
CA GLU A 108 -11.94 -12.10 -0.55
C GLU A 108 -10.82 -11.15 -1.03
N ILE A 109 -10.34 -10.28 -0.14
CA ILE A 109 -9.24 -9.36 -0.44
C ILE A 109 -7.96 -10.13 -0.80
N LYS A 110 -7.69 -11.26 -0.14
CA LYS A 110 -6.55 -12.12 -0.46
C LYS A 110 -6.63 -12.71 -1.87
N ILE A 111 -7.83 -13.00 -2.38
CA ILE A 111 -8.01 -13.38 -3.78
C ILE A 111 -7.67 -12.19 -4.70
N ALA A 112 -8.11 -10.99 -4.35
CA ALA A 112 -7.85 -9.77 -5.10
C ALA A 112 -6.36 -9.37 -5.13
N GLU A 113 -5.50 -9.87 -4.23
CA GLU A 113 -4.04 -9.68 -4.30
C GLU A 113 -3.46 -10.26 -5.60
N GLN A 114 -4.03 -11.35 -6.10
CA GLN A 114 -3.50 -12.04 -7.27
C GLN A 114 -3.67 -11.21 -8.54
N SER A 115 -2.74 -11.37 -9.49
CA SER A 115 -2.75 -10.67 -10.78
C SER A 115 -3.31 -11.55 -11.92
N ASP A 116 -4.10 -12.56 -11.57
CA ASP A 116 -4.84 -13.42 -12.49
C ASP A 116 -6.27 -12.91 -12.73
N ASP A 117 -7.02 -13.59 -13.59
CA ASP A 117 -8.40 -13.21 -13.95
C ASP A 117 -9.33 -13.22 -12.72
N ALA A 118 -9.17 -14.18 -11.81
CA ALA A 118 -9.96 -14.27 -10.59
C ALA A 118 -9.65 -13.11 -9.63
N GLY A 119 -8.37 -12.80 -9.43
CA GLY A 119 -7.92 -11.69 -8.63
C GLY A 119 -8.36 -10.35 -9.18
N ASN A 120 -8.23 -10.15 -10.49
CA ASN A 120 -8.66 -8.92 -11.15
C ASN A 120 -10.19 -8.73 -11.09
N SER A 121 -10.97 -9.79 -11.27
CA SER A 121 -12.42 -9.77 -11.13
C SER A 121 -12.84 -9.43 -9.69
N MET A 122 -12.20 -10.06 -8.69
CA MET A 122 -12.45 -9.77 -7.29
C MET A 122 -12.05 -8.34 -6.92
N MET A 123 -10.91 -7.86 -7.43
CA MET A 123 -10.47 -6.46 -7.23
C MET A 123 -11.47 -5.46 -7.80
N ALA A 124 -12.01 -5.71 -9.00
CA ALA A 124 -13.03 -4.84 -9.61
C ALA A 124 -14.31 -4.79 -8.77
N LYS A 125 -14.76 -5.95 -8.24
CA LYS A 125 -15.93 -6.02 -7.34
C LYS A 125 -15.71 -5.24 -6.05
N LEU A 126 -14.60 -5.53 -5.35
CA LEU A 126 -14.29 -4.89 -4.06
C LEU A 126 -13.97 -3.41 -4.22
N GLY A 127 -13.31 -3.02 -5.33
CA GLY A 127 -13.00 -1.62 -5.63
C GLY A 127 -14.26 -0.78 -5.83
N LYS A 128 -15.26 -1.31 -6.56
CA LYS A 128 -16.56 -0.63 -6.70
C LYS A 128 -17.25 -0.45 -5.35
N GLU A 129 -17.32 -1.51 -4.53
CA GLU A 129 -17.90 -1.45 -3.18
C GLU A 129 -17.16 -0.45 -2.29
N PHE A 130 -15.83 -0.39 -2.40
CA PHE A 130 -15.00 0.57 -1.68
C PHE A 130 -15.33 2.02 -2.08
N ASP A 131 -15.41 2.29 -3.38
CA ASP A 131 -15.75 3.62 -3.88
C ASP A 131 -17.16 4.04 -3.44
N ASP A 132 -18.13 3.13 -3.53
CA ASP A 132 -19.51 3.41 -3.13
C ASP A 132 -19.66 3.63 -1.61
N THR A 133 -18.83 3.00 -0.78
CA THR A 133 -18.98 3.01 0.69
C THR A 133 -18.08 4.02 1.38
N TYR A 134 -16.83 4.19 0.91
CA TYR A 134 -15.78 4.91 1.65
C TYR A 134 -15.27 6.17 0.95
N ARG A 135 -15.41 6.31 -0.38
CA ARG A 135 -14.99 7.52 -1.10
C ARG A 135 -15.99 8.67 -1.06
N THR A 136 -17.25 8.39 -0.81
CA THR A 136 -18.32 9.41 -0.76
C THR A 136 -18.23 10.35 0.45
N THR A 137 -17.39 10.04 1.44
CA THR A 137 -17.25 10.85 2.66
C THR A 137 -16.26 12.01 2.55
N VAL A 138 -15.51 12.15 1.44
CA VAL A 138 -14.53 13.24 1.24
C VAL A 138 -14.71 13.90 -0.14
N SER A 139 -15.92 14.01 -0.63
CA SER A 139 -16.18 14.91 -1.75
C SER A 139 -16.17 16.35 -1.19
N GLY A 140 -15.31 17.20 -1.73
CA GLY A 140 -15.15 18.61 -1.32
C GLY A 140 -16.39 19.50 -1.48
N ALA A 141 -17.59 18.91 -1.52
CA ALA A 141 -18.87 19.62 -1.50
C ALA A 141 -19.23 20.17 -0.11
N ASP A 142 -18.65 19.63 0.96
CA ASP A 142 -18.94 20.07 2.33
C ASP A 142 -17.94 21.12 2.87
N LEU A 143 -17.06 21.68 2.02
CA LEU A 143 -16.08 22.70 2.41
C LEU A 143 -16.55 24.13 2.14
N HIS A 144 -17.79 24.32 1.71
CA HIS A 144 -18.34 25.64 1.31
C HIS A 144 -19.63 26.07 2.03
N ASP A 145 -19.89 25.59 3.26
CA ASP A 145 -20.91 26.18 4.13
C ASP A 145 -20.29 26.76 5.41
#